data_0849e371f9d899c16d6bec12ef13cb72
#
_entry.id   0849e371f9d899c16d6bec12ef13cb72
#
_cell.length_a   1.000
_cell.length_b   1.000
_cell.length_c   1.000
_cell.angle_alpha   90.00
_cell.angle_beta   90.00
_cell.angle_gamma   90.00
#
_symmetry.space_group_name_H-M   'P 1'
#
loop_
_entity.id
_entity.type
_entity.pdbx_description
1 polymer ?
#
loop_
_entity_poly.entity_id
_entity_poly.type
_entity_poly.pdbx_seq_one_letter_code
_entity_poly.pdbx_strand_id
1 'polypeptide(L)'
;MARTIKSEKDGRMTFYNMMIVEGFIAMVWAAGTMALIQFTADKGGITMQLSDKGVWQYMIQKGGELVAISPTSVVGVVCRYALGPIGGAVALIGIIILPVTSGDTALRALRLTIADTFHIKQDNNARRLSLAVPIFAIVAVILIWAKVDPKGFNTLWRYFAWSNQTMALFPLAAASIYLMINDKAKWAWMTLIPGTFYTYICACYILNAKLGFGQSWGVAYIGGAVVAAIYVVLVIWRGKKGGTTPADK
;
A
#
# COMPACT_ATOMS: atom_id res chain seq x y z
N MET A 1 3.94 -8.38 14.35
CA MET A 1 2.63 -8.36 15.04
C MET A 1 2.06 -9.76 15.23
N ALA A 2 1.81 -10.57 14.19
CA ALA A 2 1.22 -11.90 14.37
C ALA A 2 1.96 -12.82 15.37
N ARG A 3 3.28 -12.70 15.47
CA ARG A 3 4.10 -13.45 16.45
C ARG A 3 4.09 -12.87 17.86
N THR A 4 3.47 -11.71 18.09
CA THR A 4 3.49 -11.00 19.38
C THR A 4 2.14 -10.97 20.08
N ILE A 5 1.06 -11.35 19.40
CA ILE A 5 -0.27 -11.47 20.02
C ILE A 5 -0.31 -12.71 20.92
N LYS A 6 -0.94 -12.56 22.10
CA LYS A 6 -1.02 -13.62 23.10
C LYS A 6 -2.13 -14.64 22.81
N SER A 7 -3.16 -14.24 22.08
CA SER A 7 -4.33 -15.05 21.77
C SER A 7 -4.84 -14.77 20.37
N GLU A 8 -5.37 -15.78 19.67
CA GLU A 8 -6.04 -15.60 18.37
C GLU A 8 -7.22 -14.61 18.44
N LYS A 9 -7.89 -14.53 19.59
CA LYS A 9 -8.99 -13.58 19.81
C LYS A 9 -8.53 -12.13 19.69
N ASP A 10 -7.31 -11.82 20.09
CA ASP A 10 -6.72 -10.49 20.00
C ASP A 10 -6.45 -10.10 18.53
N GLY A 11 -6.32 -11.08 17.64
CA GLY A 11 -6.14 -10.87 16.21
C GLY A 11 -7.31 -10.11 15.58
N ARG A 12 -8.55 -10.34 16.03
CA ARG A 12 -9.70 -9.60 15.53
C ARG A 12 -9.60 -8.11 15.84
N MET A 13 -9.19 -7.76 17.06
CA MET A 13 -9.01 -6.36 17.44
C MET A 13 -7.81 -5.73 16.73
N THR A 14 -6.67 -6.42 16.75
CA THR A 14 -5.39 -5.90 16.28
C THR A 14 -5.33 -5.76 14.76
N PHE A 15 -5.95 -6.67 14.01
CA PHE A 15 -5.86 -6.65 12.54
C PHE A 15 -7.16 -6.15 11.91
N TYR A 16 -8.29 -6.80 12.18
CA TYR A 16 -9.55 -6.51 11.49
C TYR A 16 -10.13 -5.15 11.90
N ASN A 17 -10.29 -4.88 13.20
CA ASN A 17 -10.87 -3.62 13.65
C ASN A 17 -9.96 -2.43 13.30
N MET A 18 -8.63 -2.59 13.42
CA MET A 18 -7.70 -1.53 13.05
C MET A 18 -7.71 -1.25 11.55
N MET A 19 -7.87 -2.25 10.69
CA MET A 19 -8.03 -2.08 9.25
C MET A 19 -9.30 -1.28 8.92
N ILE A 20 -10.40 -1.50 9.63
CA ILE A 20 -11.62 -0.70 9.46
C ILE A 20 -11.38 0.75 9.86
N VAL A 21 -10.71 0.99 10.99
CA VAL A 21 -10.35 2.36 11.43
C VAL A 21 -9.45 3.05 10.41
N GLU A 22 -8.47 2.34 9.85
CA GLU A 22 -7.61 2.84 8.77
C GLU A 22 -8.43 3.26 7.54
N GLY A 23 -9.42 2.44 7.15
CA GLY A 23 -10.34 2.75 6.06
C GLY A 23 -11.15 4.03 6.32
N PHE A 24 -11.65 4.24 7.53
CA PHE A 24 -12.32 5.47 7.92
C PHE A 24 -11.39 6.69 7.85
N ILE A 25 -10.17 6.58 8.33
CA ILE A 25 -9.16 7.65 8.24
C ILE A 25 -8.87 7.99 6.77
N ALA A 26 -8.72 6.98 5.91
CA ALA A 26 -8.52 7.18 4.48
C ALA A 26 -9.70 7.92 3.83
N MET A 27 -10.94 7.59 4.20
CA MET A 27 -12.13 8.32 3.72
C MET A 27 -12.17 9.76 4.21
N VAL A 28 -11.78 10.03 5.45
CA VAL A 28 -11.66 11.41 5.98
C VAL A 28 -10.65 12.22 5.16
N TRP A 29 -9.51 11.64 4.82
CA TRP A 29 -8.51 12.27 3.96
C TRP A 29 -9.03 12.54 2.55
N ALA A 30 -9.73 11.58 1.96
CA ALA A 30 -10.36 11.76 0.65
C ALA A 30 -11.38 12.88 0.67
N ALA A 31 -12.27 12.89 1.67
CA ALA A 31 -13.27 13.95 1.85
C ALA A 31 -12.64 15.32 2.08
N GLY A 32 -11.59 15.40 2.95
CA GLY A 32 -10.87 16.65 3.20
C GLY A 32 -10.17 17.19 1.96
N THR A 33 -9.61 16.32 1.14
CA THR A 33 -8.99 16.71 -0.13
C THR A 33 -10.02 17.19 -1.15
N MET A 34 -11.16 16.53 -1.25
CA MET A 34 -12.27 16.96 -2.12
C MET A 34 -12.88 18.30 -1.67
N ALA A 35 -13.01 18.50 -0.36
CA ALA A 35 -13.56 19.73 0.21
C ALA A 35 -12.57 20.91 0.17
N LEU A 36 -11.33 20.70 -0.22
CA LEU A 36 -10.28 21.72 -0.17
C LEU A 36 -10.64 22.98 -0.96
N ILE A 37 -11.30 22.82 -2.11
CA ILE A 37 -11.78 23.94 -2.93
C ILE A 37 -12.82 24.78 -2.16
N GLN A 38 -13.75 24.13 -1.46
CA GLN A 38 -14.77 24.83 -0.66
C GLN A 38 -14.15 25.58 0.51
N PHE A 39 -13.20 24.95 1.22
CA PHE A 39 -12.49 25.61 2.34
C PHE A 39 -11.66 26.82 1.92
N THR A 40 -11.31 26.90 0.64
CA THR A 40 -10.44 27.98 0.12
C THR A 40 -11.21 28.97 -0.76
N ALA A 41 -12.46 28.71 -1.12
CA ALA A 41 -13.26 29.55 -2.01
C ALA A 41 -13.34 31.01 -1.53
N ASP A 42 -13.60 31.22 -0.23
CA ASP A 42 -13.73 32.54 0.38
C ASP A 42 -12.40 33.28 0.56
N LYS A 43 -11.29 32.56 0.49
CA LYS A 43 -9.94 33.06 0.74
C LYS A 43 -9.07 33.20 -0.52
N GLY A 44 -9.68 32.99 -1.70
CA GLY A 44 -9.09 33.28 -3.01
C GLY A 44 -7.84 32.46 -3.35
N GLY A 45 -7.66 31.25 -2.75
CA GLY A 45 -6.35 30.64 -2.75
C GLY A 45 -6.15 29.45 -3.66
N ILE A 46 -7.13 28.58 -3.82
CA ILE A 46 -6.91 27.31 -4.51
C ILE A 46 -7.98 27.03 -5.56
N THR A 47 -7.54 26.74 -6.76
CA THR A 47 -8.41 26.35 -7.90
C THR A 47 -7.96 24.99 -8.42
N MET A 48 -8.88 24.28 -9.09
CA MET A 48 -8.53 23.09 -9.87
C MET A 48 -8.38 23.44 -11.33
N GLN A 49 -7.27 23.05 -11.91
CA GLN A 49 -7.06 23.17 -13.35
C GLN A 49 -6.63 21.84 -13.97
N LEU A 50 -7.05 21.64 -15.21
CA LEU A 50 -6.60 20.52 -16.01
C LEU A 50 -5.21 20.83 -16.57
N SER A 51 -4.22 20.02 -16.21
CA SER A 51 -2.88 20.12 -16.79
C SER A 51 -2.89 19.76 -18.26
N ASP A 52 -1.91 20.23 -19.03
CA ASP A 52 -1.69 19.88 -20.46
C ASP A 52 -1.63 18.36 -20.72
N LYS A 53 -1.44 17.57 -19.66
CA LYS A 53 -1.42 16.09 -19.68
C LYS A 53 -2.77 15.46 -19.35
N GLY A 54 -3.85 16.23 -19.26
CA GLY A 54 -5.19 15.74 -18.93
C GLY A 54 -5.35 15.28 -17.46
N VAL A 55 -4.53 15.77 -16.54
CA VAL A 55 -4.61 15.46 -15.11
C VAL A 55 -5.06 16.69 -14.34
N TRP A 56 -6.09 16.54 -13.51
CA TRP A 56 -6.54 17.60 -12.62
C TRP A 56 -5.50 17.86 -11.52
N GLN A 57 -5.14 19.14 -11.34
CA GLN A 57 -4.16 19.60 -10.36
C GLN A 57 -4.74 20.74 -9.52
N TYR A 58 -4.40 20.75 -8.24
CA TYR A 58 -4.66 21.89 -7.38
C TYR A 58 -3.64 22.99 -7.65
N MET A 59 -4.12 24.19 -7.93
CA MET A 59 -3.31 25.37 -8.19
C MET A 59 -3.51 26.39 -7.07
N ILE A 60 -2.45 27.00 -6.59
CA ILE A 60 -2.47 28.11 -5.64
C ILE A 60 -1.96 29.36 -6.31
N GLN A 61 -2.61 30.51 -6.03
CA GLN A 61 -2.14 31.79 -6.48
C GLN A 61 -1.02 32.28 -5.54
N LYS A 62 0.17 32.43 -6.07
CA LYS A 62 1.34 32.90 -5.33
C LYS A 62 2.03 34.01 -6.15
N GLY A 63 2.00 35.25 -5.61
CA GLY A 63 2.63 36.39 -6.28
C GLY A 63 2.00 36.76 -7.63
N GLY A 64 0.71 36.44 -7.85
CA GLY A 64 0.02 36.72 -9.13
C GLY A 64 0.05 35.57 -10.13
N GLU A 65 0.87 34.54 -9.91
CA GLU A 65 0.94 33.35 -10.78
C GLU A 65 0.27 32.14 -10.13
N LEU A 66 -0.33 31.27 -10.96
CA LEU A 66 -0.91 30.02 -10.53
C LEU A 66 0.17 28.93 -10.51
N VAL A 67 0.49 28.43 -9.33
CA VAL A 67 1.49 27.38 -9.13
C VAL A 67 0.81 26.07 -8.71
N ALA A 68 1.19 24.97 -9.35
CA ALA A 68 0.67 23.66 -8.99
C ALA A 68 1.14 23.24 -7.59
N ILE A 69 0.20 22.80 -6.73
CA ILE A 69 0.51 22.27 -5.40
C ILE A 69 0.99 20.84 -5.57
N SER A 70 2.16 20.53 -5.02
CA SER A 70 2.65 19.14 -5.02
C SER A 70 1.73 18.25 -4.17
N PRO A 71 1.52 16.98 -4.53
CA PRO A 71 0.67 16.05 -3.78
C PRO A 71 1.05 15.95 -2.29
N THR A 72 2.32 16.06 -1.97
CA THR A 72 2.84 16.04 -0.60
C THR A 72 2.46 17.30 0.19
N SER A 73 2.32 18.43 -0.47
CA SER A 73 1.94 19.71 0.15
C SER A 73 0.44 19.82 0.39
N VAL A 74 -0.40 19.12 -0.39
CA VAL A 74 -1.87 19.14 -0.25
C VAL A 74 -2.29 18.79 1.17
N VAL A 75 -1.65 17.79 1.78
CA VAL A 75 -1.93 17.35 3.14
C VAL A 75 -1.79 18.52 4.15
N GLY A 76 -0.70 19.28 4.07
CA GLY A 76 -0.48 20.43 4.94
C GLY A 76 -1.51 21.54 4.71
N VAL A 77 -1.90 21.74 3.47
CA VAL A 77 -2.92 22.75 3.10
C VAL A 77 -4.28 22.34 3.66
N VAL A 78 -4.71 21.08 3.47
CA VAL A 78 -5.97 20.55 4.03
C VAL A 78 -6.01 20.73 5.54
N CYS A 79 -4.96 20.32 6.27
CA CYS A 79 -4.91 20.45 7.71
C CYS A 79 -5.04 21.89 8.17
N ARG A 80 -4.33 22.82 7.53
CA ARG A 80 -4.36 24.23 7.90
C ARG A 80 -5.73 24.87 7.66
N TYR A 81 -6.37 24.58 6.54
CA TYR A 81 -7.68 25.16 6.20
C TYR A 81 -8.83 24.52 6.96
N ALA A 82 -8.81 23.20 7.19
CA ALA A 82 -9.87 22.50 7.91
C ALA A 82 -9.81 22.70 9.43
N LEU A 83 -8.60 22.73 10.01
CA LEU A 83 -8.38 22.70 11.47
C LEU A 83 -7.81 24.02 12.02
N GLY A 84 -7.57 25.00 11.15
CA GLY A 84 -6.93 26.26 11.52
C GLY A 84 -5.43 26.12 11.85
N PRO A 85 -4.77 27.21 12.29
CA PRO A 85 -3.31 27.21 12.45
C PRO A 85 -2.83 26.24 13.53
N ILE A 86 -3.48 26.20 14.68
CA ILE A 86 -3.07 25.34 15.82
C ILE A 86 -3.44 23.87 15.55
N GLY A 87 -4.69 23.61 15.20
CA GLY A 87 -5.15 22.25 14.88
C GLY A 87 -4.39 21.65 13.70
N GLY A 88 -4.13 22.47 12.67
CA GLY A 88 -3.31 22.05 11.52
C GLY A 88 -1.87 21.70 11.91
N ALA A 89 -1.25 22.45 12.80
CA ALA A 89 0.11 22.13 13.29
C ALA A 89 0.14 20.81 14.06
N VAL A 90 -0.81 20.57 14.96
CA VAL A 90 -0.93 19.32 15.72
C VAL A 90 -1.17 18.12 14.77
N ALA A 91 -2.07 18.28 13.80
CA ALA A 91 -2.34 17.24 12.81
C ALA A 91 -1.10 16.91 11.97
N LEU A 92 -0.34 17.92 11.53
CA LEU A 92 0.90 17.72 10.78
C LEU A 92 1.97 16.98 11.58
N ILE A 93 2.11 17.27 12.87
CA ILE A 93 3.02 16.51 13.75
C ILE A 93 2.62 15.04 13.79
N GLY A 94 1.33 14.75 13.97
CA GLY A 94 0.81 13.39 13.94
C GLY A 94 1.09 12.66 12.63
N ILE A 95 0.89 13.34 11.49
CA ILE A 95 1.13 12.80 10.15
C ILE A 95 2.63 12.52 9.90
N ILE A 96 3.53 13.31 10.49
CA ILE A 96 4.98 13.08 10.39
C ILE A 96 5.40 11.88 11.26
N ILE A 97 4.86 11.77 12.47
CA ILE A 97 5.21 10.70 13.41
C ILE A 97 4.74 9.32 12.90
N LEU A 98 3.55 9.25 12.29
CA LEU A 98 2.96 7.99 11.84
C LEU A 98 3.84 7.21 10.85
N PRO A 99 4.37 7.80 9.76
CA PRO A 99 5.27 7.10 8.85
C PRO A 99 6.61 6.70 9.50
N VAL A 100 7.10 7.46 10.48
CA VAL A 100 8.35 7.12 11.19
C VAL A 100 8.18 5.81 11.97
N THR A 101 7.09 5.69 12.73
CA THR A 101 6.81 4.47 13.50
C THR A 101 6.49 3.27 12.62
N SER A 102 5.75 3.48 11.53
CA SER A 102 5.44 2.44 10.55
C SER A 102 6.68 2.00 9.77
N GLY A 103 7.55 2.95 9.42
CA GLY A 103 8.82 2.69 8.73
C GLY A 103 9.77 1.85 9.57
N ASP A 104 9.94 2.15 10.86
CA ASP A 104 10.75 1.31 11.76
C ASP A 104 10.23 -0.14 11.79
N THR A 105 8.92 -0.31 11.92
CA THR A 105 8.30 -1.64 11.95
C THR A 105 8.47 -2.38 10.63
N ALA A 106 8.29 -1.70 9.49
CA ALA A 106 8.44 -2.29 8.16
C ALA A 106 9.89 -2.73 7.88
N LEU A 107 10.86 -1.87 8.20
CA LEU A 107 12.28 -2.18 8.01
C LEU A 107 12.75 -3.31 8.94
N ARG A 108 12.20 -3.37 10.15
CA ARG A 108 12.44 -4.49 11.08
C ARG A 108 11.85 -5.80 10.54
N ALA A 109 10.62 -5.76 10.00
CA ALA A 109 9.99 -6.92 9.39
C ALA A 109 10.78 -7.41 8.18
N LEU A 110 11.22 -6.51 7.29
CA LEU A 110 12.04 -6.83 6.13
C LEU A 110 13.36 -7.50 6.55
N ARG A 111 14.06 -6.93 7.53
CA ARG A 111 15.30 -7.53 8.07
C ARG A 111 15.08 -8.94 8.61
N LEU A 112 14.00 -9.14 9.37
CA LEU A 112 13.67 -10.46 9.92
C LEU A 112 13.32 -11.46 8.82
N THR A 113 12.57 -11.05 7.81
CA THR A 113 12.22 -11.90 6.67
C THR A 113 13.46 -12.32 5.90
N ILE A 114 14.40 -11.40 5.64
CA ILE A 114 15.69 -11.72 5.00
C ILE A 114 16.49 -12.68 5.86
N ALA A 115 16.57 -12.42 7.17
CA ALA A 115 17.30 -13.29 8.10
C ALA A 115 16.71 -14.71 8.16
N ASP A 116 15.39 -14.83 8.20
CA ASP A 116 14.68 -16.12 8.19
C ASP A 116 14.90 -16.87 6.87
N THR A 117 14.83 -16.16 5.73
CA THR A 117 15.00 -16.77 4.39
C THR A 117 16.41 -17.31 4.18
N PHE A 118 17.42 -16.57 4.62
CA PHE A 118 18.83 -16.97 4.50
C PHE A 118 19.37 -17.70 5.74
N HIS A 119 18.51 -18.05 6.69
CA HIS A 119 18.87 -18.76 7.95
C HIS A 119 19.97 -18.06 8.75
N ILE A 120 20.01 -16.71 8.74
CA ILE A 120 20.99 -15.90 9.44
C ILE A 120 20.56 -15.71 10.90
N LYS A 121 21.36 -16.24 11.84
CA LYS A 121 21.12 -16.05 13.27
C LYS A 121 21.28 -14.59 13.67
N GLN A 122 20.29 -14.04 14.38
CA GLN A 122 20.23 -12.64 14.81
C GLN A 122 20.64 -12.47 16.30
N ASP A 123 21.50 -13.33 16.81
CA ASP A 123 21.84 -13.40 18.24
C ASP A 123 22.74 -12.23 18.69
N ASN A 124 23.52 -11.67 17.76
CA ASN A 124 24.50 -10.61 18.06
C ASN A 124 24.10 -9.28 17.38
N ASN A 125 24.32 -8.16 18.08
CA ASN A 125 24.06 -6.82 17.56
C ASN A 125 24.85 -6.53 16.26
N ALA A 126 26.08 -7.04 16.14
CA ALA A 126 26.87 -6.89 14.91
C ALA A 126 26.17 -7.54 13.71
N ARG A 127 25.63 -8.76 13.86
CA ARG A 127 24.88 -9.45 12.79
C ARG A 127 23.56 -8.77 12.46
N ARG A 128 22.88 -8.17 13.45
CA ARG A 128 21.68 -7.35 13.20
C ARG A 128 22.02 -6.10 12.40
N LEU A 129 23.14 -5.45 12.75
CA LEU A 129 23.57 -4.22 12.10
C LEU A 129 24.05 -4.49 10.66
N SER A 130 24.76 -5.59 10.43
CA SER A 130 25.26 -5.98 9.09
C SER A 130 24.12 -6.21 8.08
N LEU A 131 22.93 -6.61 8.52
CA LEU A 131 21.74 -6.69 7.67
C LEU A 131 20.97 -5.38 7.62
N ALA A 132 20.89 -4.65 8.72
CA ALA A 132 20.12 -3.41 8.77
C ALA A 132 20.76 -2.30 7.92
N VAL A 133 22.08 -2.11 8.01
CA VAL A 133 22.80 -1.03 7.31
C VAL A 133 22.62 -1.07 5.80
N PRO A 134 22.81 -2.20 5.09
CA PRO A 134 22.57 -2.26 3.65
C PRO A 134 21.11 -1.96 3.28
N ILE A 135 20.14 -2.46 4.07
CA ILE A 135 18.71 -2.19 3.84
C ILE A 135 18.44 -0.70 3.95
N PHE A 136 18.91 -0.06 5.03
CA PHE A 136 18.73 1.38 5.22
C PHE A 136 19.44 2.19 4.13
N ALA A 137 20.63 1.78 3.69
CA ALA A 137 21.37 2.45 2.62
C ALA A 137 20.58 2.41 1.30
N ILE A 138 20.05 1.25 0.92
CA ILE A 138 19.22 1.10 -0.30
C ILE A 138 17.97 1.98 -0.20
N VAL A 139 17.27 1.96 0.93
CA VAL A 139 16.07 2.78 1.14
C VAL A 139 16.40 4.26 1.09
N ALA A 140 17.53 4.68 1.70
CA ALA A 140 17.97 6.06 1.67
C ALA A 140 18.27 6.55 0.23
N VAL A 141 18.96 5.73 -0.57
CA VAL A 141 19.24 6.03 -2.00
C VAL A 141 17.94 6.20 -2.77
N ILE A 142 16.96 5.30 -2.59
CA ILE A 142 15.65 5.38 -3.25
C ILE A 142 14.91 6.67 -2.84
N LEU A 143 14.92 7.03 -1.56
CA LEU A 143 14.26 8.22 -1.04
C LEU A 143 14.94 9.51 -1.55
N ILE A 144 16.26 9.55 -1.60
CA ILE A 144 17.02 10.69 -2.14
C ILE A 144 16.68 10.87 -3.62
N TRP A 145 16.71 9.77 -4.39
CA TRP A 145 16.32 9.81 -5.80
C TRP A 145 14.88 10.32 -5.98
N ALA A 146 13.92 9.78 -5.20
CA ALA A 146 12.52 10.20 -5.28
C ALA A 146 12.29 11.66 -4.89
N LYS A 147 13.20 12.26 -4.10
CA LYS A 147 13.15 13.67 -3.73
C LYS A 147 13.79 14.59 -4.78
N VAL A 148 14.87 14.14 -5.41
CA VAL A 148 15.63 14.92 -6.40
C VAL A 148 14.92 14.94 -7.76
N ASP A 149 14.37 13.82 -8.20
CA ASP A 149 13.64 13.74 -9.45
C ASP A 149 12.23 14.35 -9.29
N PRO A 150 11.83 15.35 -10.08
CA PRO A 150 10.48 15.93 -10.04
C PRO A 150 9.35 14.92 -10.26
N LYS A 151 9.61 13.79 -10.92
CA LYS A 151 8.68 12.69 -11.15
C LYS A 151 8.88 11.53 -10.15
N GLY A 152 9.95 11.55 -9.38
CA GLY A 152 10.39 10.47 -8.54
C GLY A 152 9.33 10.05 -7.52
N PHE A 153 8.73 11.00 -6.80
CA PHE A 153 7.64 10.72 -5.87
C PHE A 153 6.45 10.02 -6.52
N ASN A 154 5.96 10.52 -7.66
CA ASN A 154 4.82 9.93 -8.35
C ASN A 154 5.13 8.53 -8.90
N THR A 155 6.36 8.32 -9.36
CA THR A 155 6.84 7.02 -9.82
C THR A 155 6.88 6.03 -8.66
N LEU A 156 7.51 6.42 -7.54
CA LEU A 156 7.60 5.61 -6.33
C LEU A 156 6.21 5.26 -5.77
N TRP A 157 5.29 6.23 -5.75
CA TRP A 157 3.92 6.04 -5.30
C TRP A 157 3.15 5.02 -6.13
N ARG A 158 3.33 5.03 -7.46
CA ARG A 158 2.71 4.05 -8.37
C ARG A 158 3.24 2.63 -8.14
N TYR A 159 4.57 2.49 -7.99
CA TYR A 159 5.16 1.20 -7.65
C TYR A 159 4.71 0.70 -6.27
N PHE A 160 4.65 1.60 -5.28
CA PHE A 160 4.16 1.28 -3.95
C PHE A 160 2.71 0.77 -3.99
N ALA A 161 1.81 1.48 -4.67
CA ALA A 161 0.41 1.08 -4.78
C ALA A 161 0.26 -0.29 -5.47
N TRP A 162 0.96 -0.52 -6.57
CA TRP A 162 0.95 -1.79 -7.27
C TRP A 162 1.54 -2.93 -6.42
N SER A 163 2.68 -2.71 -5.79
CA SER A 163 3.35 -3.71 -4.96
C SER A 163 2.50 -4.08 -3.74
N ASN A 164 1.86 -3.11 -3.10
CA ASN A 164 0.98 -3.34 -1.96
C ASN A 164 -0.20 -4.25 -2.31
N GLN A 165 -0.86 -3.99 -3.44
CA GLN A 165 -1.95 -4.83 -3.94
C GLN A 165 -1.45 -6.21 -4.34
N THR A 166 -0.29 -6.32 -5.00
CA THR A 166 0.32 -7.59 -5.38
C THR A 166 0.68 -8.42 -4.16
N MET A 167 1.21 -7.82 -3.10
CA MET A 167 1.50 -8.52 -1.86
C MET A 167 0.25 -9.09 -1.19
N ALA A 168 -0.90 -8.46 -1.32
CA ALA A 168 -2.17 -8.96 -0.76
C ALA A 168 -2.63 -10.29 -1.39
N LEU A 169 -2.16 -10.63 -2.58
CA LEU A 169 -2.51 -11.89 -3.27
C LEU A 169 -2.03 -13.11 -2.50
N PHE A 170 -0.84 -13.04 -1.89
CA PHE A 170 -0.25 -14.18 -1.17
C PHE A 170 -1.04 -14.55 0.10
N PRO A 171 -1.37 -13.63 1.02
CA PRO A 171 -2.19 -13.98 2.17
C PRO A 171 -3.62 -14.38 1.78
N LEU A 172 -4.21 -13.80 0.71
CA LEU A 172 -5.53 -14.21 0.22
C LEU A 172 -5.49 -15.64 -0.34
N ALA A 173 -4.44 -16.00 -1.08
CA ALA A 173 -4.22 -17.37 -1.53
C ALA A 173 -4.03 -18.34 -0.35
N ALA A 174 -3.16 -17.96 0.61
CA ALA A 174 -2.90 -18.77 1.79
C ALA A 174 -4.17 -18.99 2.64
N ALA A 175 -4.97 -17.95 2.83
CA ALA A 175 -6.24 -18.03 3.55
C ALA A 175 -7.25 -18.94 2.82
N SER A 176 -7.34 -18.84 1.48
CA SER A 176 -8.20 -19.71 0.68
C SER A 176 -7.79 -21.17 0.81
N ILE A 177 -6.50 -21.46 0.70
CA ILE A 177 -5.92 -22.80 0.85
C ILE A 177 -6.18 -23.33 2.27
N TYR A 178 -5.94 -22.50 3.29
CA TYR A 178 -6.18 -22.85 4.70
C TYR A 178 -7.65 -23.24 4.94
N LEU A 179 -8.59 -22.48 4.41
CA LEU A 179 -10.02 -22.77 4.55
C LEU A 179 -10.41 -24.08 3.85
N MET A 180 -9.79 -24.38 2.70
CA MET A 180 -10.05 -25.63 1.98
C MET A 180 -9.49 -26.85 2.71
N ILE A 181 -8.32 -26.75 3.33
CA ILE A 181 -7.66 -27.84 4.07
C ILE A 181 -8.38 -28.15 5.40
N ASN A 182 -8.94 -27.13 6.07
CA ASN A 182 -9.56 -27.28 7.38
C ASN A 182 -11.10 -27.47 7.33
N ASP A 183 -11.62 -28.15 6.34
CA ASP A 183 -13.05 -28.48 6.15
C ASP A 183 -14.00 -27.27 6.12
N LYS A 184 -13.44 -26.07 5.86
CA LYS A 184 -14.18 -24.82 5.72
C LYS A 184 -14.26 -24.36 4.26
N ALA A 185 -14.14 -25.27 3.31
CA ALA A 185 -14.11 -24.97 1.88
C ALA A 185 -15.28 -24.12 1.39
N LYS A 186 -16.46 -24.28 2.02
CA LYS A 186 -17.64 -23.45 1.73
C LYS A 186 -17.43 -21.94 1.96
N TRP A 187 -16.43 -21.53 2.72
CA TRP A 187 -16.09 -20.15 2.98
C TRP A 187 -14.89 -19.63 2.18
N ALA A 188 -14.23 -20.51 1.43
CA ALA A 188 -13.03 -20.14 0.68
C ALA A 188 -13.30 -19.08 -0.41
N TRP A 189 -14.54 -18.94 -0.88
CA TRP A 189 -14.94 -17.91 -1.85
C TRP A 189 -14.72 -16.49 -1.31
N MET A 190 -14.82 -16.29 0.02
CA MET A 190 -14.65 -14.96 0.65
C MET A 190 -13.23 -14.39 0.44
N THR A 191 -12.24 -15.24 0.28
CA THR A 191 -10.84 -14.85 0.03
C THR A 191 -10.42 -15.09 -1.41
N LEU A 192 -10.99 -16.11 -2.08
CA LEU A 192 -10.67 -16.45 -3.45
C LEU A 192 -11.17 -15.39 -4.45
N ILE A 193 -12.41 -14.88 -4.27
CA ILE A 193 -12.97 -13.86 -5.17
C ILE A 193 -12.16 -12.55 -5.12
N PRO A 194 -11.91 -11.93 -3.95
CA PRO A 194 -11.05 -10.76 -3.88
C PRO A 194 -9.63 -11.03 -4.41
N GLY A 195 -9.05 -12.20 -4.09
CA GLY A 195 -7.73 -12.58 -4.59
C GLY A 195 -7.68 -12.64 -6.11
N THR A 196 -8.68 -13.25 -6.74
CA THR A 196 -8.80 -13.31 -8.20
C THR A 196 -8.95 -11.92 -8.83
N PHE A 197 -9.81 -11.09 -8.25
CA PHE A 197 -10.05 -9.73 -8.71
C PHE A 197 -8.78 -8.87 -8.65
N TYR A 198 -8.07 -8.89 -7.51
CA TYR A 198 -6.80 -8.17 -7.40
C TYR A 198 -5.71 -8.74 -8.31
N THR A 199 -5.66 -10.05 -8.50
CA THR A 199 -4.73 -10.66 -9.46
C THR A 199 -4.97 -10.14 -10.86
N TYR A 200 -6.23 -10.09 -11.30
CA TYR A 200 -6.61 -9.52 -12.58
C TYR A 200 -6.17 -8.07 -12.73
N ILE A 201 -6.50 -7.21 -11.76
CA ILE A 201 -6.16 -5.78 -11.80
C ILE A 201 -4.64 -5.57 -11.81
N CYS A 202 -3.90 -6.27 -10.93
CA CYS A 202 -2.44 -6.12 -10.85
C CYS A 202 -1.75 -6.57 -12.13
N ALA A 203 -2.23 -7.66 -12.74
CA ALA A 203 -1.71 -8.15 -14.01
C ALA A 203 -2.05 -7.21 -15.18
N CYS A 204 -3.30 -6.72 -15.26
CA CYS A 204 -3.69 -5.73 -16.27
C CYS A 204 -2.86 -4.45 -16.14
N TYR A 205 -2.66 -3.96 -14.91
CA TYR A 205 -1.90 -2.75 -14.68
C TYR A 205 -0.44 -2.89 -15.14
N ILE A 206 0.27 -3.96 -14.74
CA ILE A 206 1.68 -4.12 -15.12
C ILE A 206 1.85 -4.35 -16.60
N LEU A 207 0.91 -5.00 -17.27
CA LEU A 207 0.93 -5.21 -18.72
C LEU A 207 0.72 -3.90 -19.49
N ASN A 208 -0.19 -3.03 -19.05
CA ASN A 208 -0.52 -1.79 -19.76
C ASN A 208 0.33 -0.59 -19.34
N ALA A 209 0.73 -0.49 -18.05
CA ALA A 209 1.44 0.67 -17.55
C ALA A 209 2.76 0.92 -18.29
N LYS A 210 3.06 2.19 -18.60
CA LYS A 210 4.35 2.60 -19.20
C LYS A 210 5.56 2.27 -18.32
N LEU A 211 5.35 2.12 -17.02
CA LEU A 211 6.33 1.66 -16.03
C LEU A 211 6.50 0.13 -16.03
N GLY A 212 5.62 -0.61 -16.69
CA GLY A 212 5.68 -2.05 -16.90
C GLY A 212 5.97 -2.39 -18.37
N PHE A 213 5.10 -3.21 -18.97
CA PHE A 213 5.29 -3.71 -20.33
C PHE A 213 4.75 -2.78 -21.44
N GLY A 214 3.95 -1.76 -21.09
CA GLY A 214 3.43 -0.77 -22.03
C GLY A 214 2.53 -1.32 -23.16
N GLN A 215 1.89 -2.49 -22.92
CA GLN A 215 1.06 -3.16 -23.92
C GLN A 215 -0.29 -2.46 -24.13
N SER A 216 -0.95 -2.75 -25.24
CA SER A 216 -2.30 -2.24 -25.50
C SER A 216 -3.32 -2.79 -24.49
N TRP A 217 -4.42 -2.06 -24.27
CA TRP A 217 -5.48 -2.47 -23.34
C TRP A 217 -6.07 -3.85 -23.68
N GLY A 218 -6.20 -4.19 -24.97
CA GLY A 218 -6.70 -5.52 -25.38
C GLY A 218 -5.79 -6.64 -24.89
N VAL A 219 -4.49 -6.52 -25.07
CA VAL A 219 -3.50 -7.49 -24.57
C VAL A 219 -3.49 -7.55 -23.06
N ALA A 220 -3.60 -6.38 -22.38
CA ALA A 220 -3.60 -6.31 -20.94
C ALA A 220 -4.82 -7.04 -20.33
N TYR A 221 -6.01 -6.86 -20.89
CA TYR A 221 -7.23 -7.54 -20.40
C TYR A 221 -7.17 -9.04 -20.58
N ILE A 222 -6.74 -9.51 -21.75
CA ILE A 222 -6.61 -10.96 -22.03
C ILE A 222 -5.52 -11.56 -21.14
N GLY A 223 -4.34 -10.93 -21.08
CA GLY A 223 -3.25 -11.39 -20.25
C GLY A 223 -3.60 -11.39 -18.75
N GLY A 224 -4.28 -10.36 -18.28
CA GLY A 224 -4.79 -10.29 -16.92
C GLY A 224 -5.77 -11.43 -16.59
N ALA A 225 -6.68 -11.74 -17.52
CA ALA A 225 -7.63 -12.83 -17.35
C ALA A 225 -6.93 -14.21 -17.29
N VAL A 226 -5.90 -14.42 -18.11
CA VAL A 226 -5.09 -15.65 -18.09
C VAL A 226 -4.37 -15.79 -16.74
N VAL A 227 -3.72 -14.73 -16.25
CA VAL A 227 -3.02 -14.75 -14.95
C VAL A 227 -4.00 -15.00 -13.80
N ALA A 228 -5.17 -14.38 -13.82
CA ALA A 228 -6.22 -14.61 -12.83
C ALA A 228 -6.74 -16.04 -12.85
N ALA A 229 -6.93 -16.62 -14.04
CA ALA A 229 -7.33 -18.03 -14.19
C ALA A 229 -6.26 -18.97 -13.62
N ILE A 230 -4.99 -18.74 -13.92
CA ILE A 230 -3.86 -19.49 -13.35
C ILE A 230 -3.86 -19.41 -11.82
N TYR A 231 -4.06 -18.21 -11.26
CA TYR A 231 -4.14 -18.00 -9.80
C TYR A 231 -5.24 -18.89 -9.19
N VAL A 232 -6.45 -18.86 -9.73
CA VAL A 232 -7.59 -19.68 -9.26
C VAL A 232 -7.27 -21.16 -9.31
N VAL A 233 -6.75 -21.62 -10.45
CA VAL A 233 -6.39 -23.04 -10.65
C VAL A 233 -5.34 -23.48 -9.63
N LEU A 234 -4.29 -22.69 -9.44
CA LEU A 234 -3.22 -23.03 -8.49
C LEU A 234 -3.72 -23.06 -7.04
N VAL A 235 -4.55 -22.09 -6.63
CA VAL A 235 -5.11 -22.04 -5.28
C VAL A 235 -6.02 -23.24 -5.02
N ILE A 236 -6.92 -23.55 -5.95
CA ILE A 236 -7.84 -24.71 -5.82
C ILE A 236 -7.07 -26.03 -5.84
N TRP A 237 -6.12 -26.17 -6.78
CA TRP A 237 -5.29 -27.36 -6.86
C TRP A 237 -4.51 -27.61 -5.57
N ARG A 238 -3.89 -26.56 -5.02
CA ARG A 238 -3.13 -26.66 -3.77
C ARG A 238 -4.04 -26.94 -2.58
N GLY A 239 -5.21 -26.31 -2.52
CA GLY A 239 -6.20 -26.55 -1.46
C GLY A 239 -6.71 -27.99 -1.44
N LYS A 240 -7.00 -28.57 -2.61
CA LYS A 240 -7.42 -29.97 -2.72
C LYS A 240 -6.29 -30.96 -2.36
N LYS A 241 -5.06 -30.69 -2.80
CA LYS A 241 -3.91 -31.55 -2.52
C LYS A 241 -3.46 -31.50 -1.06
N GLY A 242 -3.63 -30.38 -0.38
CA GLY A 242 -3.27 -30.21 1.03
C GLY A 242 -4.16 -31.01 1.98
N GLY A 243 -5.43 -31.28 1.63
CA GLY A 243 -6.33 -32.12 2.42
C GLY A 243 -5.99 -33.62 2.39
N THR A 244 -5.05 -34.03 1.53
CA THR A 244 -4.58 -35.43 1.43
C THR A 244 -3.28 -35.68 2.20
N THR A 245 -2.67 -34.68 2.78
CA THR A 245 -1.50 -34.85 3.66
C THR A 245 -2.02 -35.00 5.09
N PRO A 246 -1.77 -36.13 5.79
CA PRO A 246 -2.11 -36.21 7.19
C PRO A 246 -1.41 -35.08 7.91
N ALA A 247 -2.18 -34.18 8.54
CA ALA A 247 -1.65 -33.24 9.49
C ALA A 247 -1.00 -34.07 10.60
N ASP A 248 0.27 -33.92 10.75
CA ASP A 248 1.13 -34.64 11.66
C ASP A 248 0.55 -34.78 13.06
N LYS A 249 0.68 -35.98 13.51
CA LYS A 249 0.65 -36.48 14.88
C LYS A 249 1.47 -35.62 15.82
#